data_a2000e2319e6af92ffd0801847b86fe9
#
_entry.id   a2000e2319e6af92ffd0801847b86fe9
#
_cell.length_a   1.000
_cell.length_b   1.000
_cell.length_c   1.000
_cell.angle_alpha   90.00
_cell.angle_beta   90.00
_cell.angle_gamma   90.00
#
_symmetry.space_group_name_H-M   'P 1'
#
loop_
_entity.id
_entity.type
_entity.pdbx_description
1 polymer ?
#
loop_
_entity_poly.entity_id
_entity_poly.type
_entity_poly.pdbx_seq_one_letter_code
_entity_poly.pdbx_strand_id
1 'polypeptide(L)'
;MTTVTRPSKVDFSQRPMLVFWEVTRACLLACRHCRASATPDALPGELTHEEGLALIDQVAGFGRPYPILVLTGGDCLLRPDIFELVDAATARGIPVAMSPSVTPMLTSDAIGRMVDSGVKAVSLSLDGATAATHDGVRGIPGHFNQTIPAIRALVDAGLKVQINTTVMQSNVHELADIAKILADTGVDIWEVFFLVHVGRGEATGAITAEEHEQVCHFLHDASHYGFIVRTVEAPFFRRVVAQRRQGLPAPDGQLYERLRAGLLTLLGEPRERSSAHTASTRDGKGIVFVAHDGEVFPAGFLPLPLGSVRTTPLADIYRDHPVLHEIRSMNFTGKCGLCEFADLCGGSRARAYAATGDPLAEDTACAYEPAGV
;
A
#
# COMPACT_ATOMS: atom_id res chain seq x y z
N MET A 1 14.38 -33.88 -19.13
CA MET A 1 13.40 -33.58 -18.08
C MET A 1 14.00 -32.48 -17.21
N THR A 2 13.67 -31.24 -17.50
CA THR A 2 14.13 -30.07 -16.72
C THR A 2 13.20 -29.93 -15.51
N THR A 3 13.69 -30.22 -14.34
CA THR A 3 13.00 -29.99 -13.06
C THR A 3 12.79 -28.50 -12.88
N VAL A 4 11.56 -28.02 -13.10
CA VAL A 4 11.13 -26.67 -12.70
C VAL A 4 11.14 -26.64 -11.16
N THR A 5 12.22 -26.14 -10.61
CA THR A 5 12.29 -25.84 -9.18
C THR A 5 11.23 -24.77 -8.86
N ARG A 6 10.20 -25.13 -8.08
CA ARG A 6 9.28 -24.15 -7.49
C ARG A 6 10.13 -23.13 -6.74
N PRO A 7 9.90 -21.82 -6.92
CA PRO A 7 10.59 -20.83 -6.13
C PRO A 7 10.32 -21.14 -4.63
N SER A 8 11.38 -21.21 -3.83
CA SER A 8 11.29 -21.41 -2.40
C SER A 8 10.35 -20.37 -1.82
N LYS A 9 9.38 -20.77 -1.00
CA LYS A 9 8.52 -19.82 -0.27
C LYS A 9 9.45 -18.85 0.47
N VAL A 10 9.28 -17.56 0.22
CA VAL A 10 10.04 -16.53 0.94
C VAL A 10 9.71 -16.66 2.42
N ASP A 11 10.73 -16.86 3.24
CA ASP A 11 10.56 -16.88 4.70
C ASP A 11 10.49 -15.46 5.25
N PHE A 12 9.28 -14.99 5.46
CA PHE A 12 9.02 -13.66 6.01
C PHE A 12 9.38 -13.51 7.50
N SER A 13 9.82 -14.57 8.18
CA SER A 13 10.41 -14.44 9.51
C SER A 13 11.84 -13.90 9.44
N GLN A 14 12.57 -14.19 8.36
CA GLN A 14 13.97 -13.85 8.20
C GLN A 14 14.21 -12.54 7.46
N ARG A 15 13.30 -12.16 6.54
CA ARG A 15 13.42 -10.91 5.78
C ARG A 15 12.07 -10.41 5.28
N PRO A 16 11.89 -9.08 5.20
CA PRO A 16 10.74 -8.49 4.56
C PRO A 16 10.82 -8.62 3.02
N MET A 17 9.70 -8.52 2.35
CA MET A 17 9.60 -8.27 0.92
C MET A 17 9.71 -6.78 0.62
N LEU A 18 9.13 -5.95 1.52
CA LEU A 18 9.06 -4.49 1.39
C LEU A 18 9.63 -3.83 2.63
N VAL A 19 10.55 -2.89 2.43
CA VAL A 19 10.98 -1.93 3.44
C VAL A 19 10.46 -0.57 2.99
N PHE A 20 9.49 -0.03 3.72
CA PHE A 20 9.05 1.34 3.51
C PHE A 20 9.91 2.28 4.34
N TRP A 21 10.42 3.33 3.71
CA TRP A 21 11.09 4.41 4.41
C TRP A 21 10.39 5.74 4.14
N GLU A 22 9.82 6.32 5.20
CA GLU A 22 9.30 7.67 5.20
C GLU A 22 10.49 8.64 5.27
N VAL A 23 11.00 9.04 4.11
CA VAL A 23 12.26 9.81 4.00
C VAL A 23 12.16 11.24 4.54
N THR A 24 10.93 11.77 4.62
CA THR A 24 10.59 13.09 5.19
C THR A 24 9.11 13.15 5.53
N ARG A 25 8.73 14.02 6.44
CA ARG A 25 7.32 14.38 6.67
C ARG A 25 6.89 15.65 5.94
N ALA A 26 7.80 16.31 5.23
CA ALA A 26 7.47 17.47 4.42
C ALA A 26 6.51 17.11 3.28
N CYS A 27 5.45 17.88 3.08
CA CYS A 27 4.50 17.72 1.99
C CYS A 27 3.76 19.03 1.71
N LEU A 28 3.57 19.36 0.44
CA LEU A 28 2.79 20.52 0.03
C LEU A 28 1.28 20.24 -0.06
N LEU A 29 0.84 19.00 0.22
CA LEU A 29 -0.57 18.62 0.23
C LEU A 29 -1.15 18.60 1.66
N ALA A 30 -2.46 18.81 1.75
CA ALA A 30 -3.20 18.81 3.02
C ALA A 30 -4.24 17.67 3.09
N CYS A 31 -3.89 16.48 2.62
CA CYS A 31 -4.80 15.33 2.50
C CYS A 31 -5.53 15.03 3.82
N ARG A 32 -6.86 14.85 3.75
CA ARG A 32 -7.71 14.62 4.93
C ARG A 32 -7.46 13.27 5.61
N HIS A 33 -7.02 12.26 4.84
CA HIS A 33 -6.74 10.91 5.31
C HIS A 33 -5.25 10.64 5.54
N CYS A 34 -4.42 11.68 5.60
CA CYS A 34 -2.97 11.53 5.69
C CYS A 34 -2.54 10.79 6.98
N ARG A 35 -2.01 9.59 6.81
CA ARG A 35 -1.46 8.75 7.88
C ARG A 35 -0.34 9.47 8.65
N ALA A 36 0.56 10.10 7.91
CA ALA A 36 1.75 10.74 8.48
C ALA A 36 1.45 12.07 9.20
N SER A 37 0.23 12.63 9.04
CA SER A 37 -0.02 14.03 9.45
C SER A 37 1.04 14.98 8.93
N ALA A 38 1.40 14.82 7.64
CA ALA A 38 2.49 15.55 6.99
C ALA A 38 2.39 17.08 7.20
N THR A 39 3.54 17.72 7.26
CA THR A 39 3.75 19.14 7.55
C THR A 39 4.35 19.84 6.32
N PRO A 40 4.21 21.17 6.15
CA PRO A 40 4.80 21.86 5.00
C PRO A 40 6.33 21.73 4.94
N ASP A 41 7.00 21.69 6.08
CA ASP A 41 8.45 21.63 6.22
C ASP A 41 8.90 20.30 6.82
N ALA A 42 10.18 19.95 6.60
CA ALA A 42 10.83 18.81 7.22
C ALA A 42 10.88 18.95 8.74
N LEU A 43 10.69 17.86 9.45
CA LEU A 43 10.74 17.85 10.90
C LEU A 43 12.20 17.76 11.42
N PRO A 44 12.49 18.38 12.58
CA PRO A 44 13.76 18.11 13.24
C PRO A 44 13.94 16.62 13.53
N GLY A 45 15.16 16.12 13.38
CA GLY A 45 15.49 14.73 13.67
C GLY A 45 15.27 13.76 12.53
N GLU A 46 14.89 14.21 11.32
CA GLU A 46 14.90 13.34 10.13
C GLU A 46 16.31 12.74 9.93
N LEU A 47 16.39 11.52 9.40
CA LEU A 47 17.66 10.87 9.12
C LEU A 47 18.50 11.75 8.19
N THR A 48 19.77 12.01 8.56
CA THR A 48 20.72 12.73 7.72
C THR A 48 21.05 11.93 6.46
N HIS A 49 21.80 12.52 5.53
CA HIS A 49 22.29 11.83 4.34
C HIS A 49 23.09 10.57 4.71
N GLU A 50 24.05 10.70 5.63
CA GLU A 50 24.90 9.62 6.10
C GLU A 50 24.09 8.50 6.80
N GLU A 51 23.12 8.88 7.63
CA GLU A 51 22.20 7.92 8.28
C GLU A 51 21.32 7.22 7.24
N GLY A 52 20.90 7.93 6.18
CA GLY A 52 20.17 7.36 5.04
C GLY A 52 21.00 6.33 4.28
N LEU A 53 22.27 6.62 4.01
CA LEU A 53 23.20 5.65 3.41
C LEU A 53 23.40 4.43 4.31
N ALA A 54 23.54 4.64 5.62
CA ALA A 54 23.65 3.55 6.61
C ALA A 54 22.38 2.68 6.63
N LEU A 55 21.19 3.27 6.52
CA LEU A 55 19.93 2.51 6.41
C LEU A 55 19.89 1.67 5.11
N ILE A 56 20.36 2.21 3.99
CA ILE A 56 20.46 1.46 2.73
C ILE A 56 21.39 0.25 2.90
N ASP A 57 22.52 0.40 3.60
CA ASP A 57 23.41 -0.71 3.93
C ASP A 57 22.73 -1.75 4.84
N GLN A 58 21.91 -1.32 5.81
CA GLN A 58 21.11 -2.23 6.63
C GLN A 58 20.05 -2.99 5.80
N VAL A 59 19.43 -2.36 4.80
CA VAL A 59 18.51 -3.04 3.86
C VAL A 59 19.27 -4.08 3.04
N ALA A 60 20.48 -3.78 2.57
CA ALA A 60 21.35 -4.77 1.91
C ALA A 60 21.72 -5.94 2.83
N GLY A 61 21.80 -5.70 4.14
CA GLY A 61 22.08 -6.70 5.17
C GLY A 61 21.07 -7.84 5.28
N PHE A 62 19.88 -7.70 4.72
CA PHE A 62 18.93 -8.82 4.60
C PHE A 62 19.37 -9.89 3.59
N GLY A 63 20.32 -9.58 2.71
CA GLY A 63 20.81 -10.49 1.69
C GLY A 63 19.91 -10.63 0.46
N ARG A 64 20.42 -11.34 -0.55
CA ARG A 64 19.69 -11.53 -1.82
C ARG A 64 18.64 -12.65 -1.72
N PRO A 65 17.50 -12.51 -2.44
CA PRO A 65 17.03 -11.33 -3.14
C PRO A 65 16.71 -10.21 -2.14
N TYR A 66 17.20 -9.01 -2.42
CA TYR A 66 16.99 -7.87 -1.53
C TYR A 66 15.50 -7.51 -1.40
N PRO A 67 15.06 -6.98 -0.24
CA PRO A 67 13.78 -6.31 -0.14
C PRO A 67 13.65 -5.18 -1.16
N ILE A 68 12.44 -4.87 -1.59
CA ILE A 68 12.17 -3.65 -2.33
C ILE A 68 12.18 -2.50 -1.32
N LEU A 69 13.03 -1.50 -1.56
CA LEU A 69 13.04 -0.26 -0.78
C LEU A 69 12.02 0.71 -1.40
N VAL A 70 10.99 1.04 -0.63
CA VAL A 70 9.95 1.98 -1.05
C VAL A 70 10.21 3.32 -0.36
N LEU A 71 10.64 4.31 -1.12
CA LEU A 71 10.88 5.68 -0.64
C LEU A 71 9.56 6.44 -0.68
N THR A 72 9.03 6.73 0.49
CA THR A 72 7.76 7.42 0.71
C THR A 72 7.96 8.60 1.66
N GLY A 73 6.89 9.18 2.17
CA GLY A 73 6.99 10.26 3.13
C GLY A 73 5.72 11.09 3.15
N GLY A 74 5.88 12.36 3.40
CA GLY A 74 4.95 13.37 2.96
C GLY A 74 5.02 13.44 1.43
N ASP A 75 6.07 14.09 0.89
CA ASP A 75 6.46 14.02 -0.52
C ASP A 75 7.96 13.75 -0.59
N CYS A 76 8.35 12.55 -1.03
CA CYS A 76 9.76 12.17 -1.06
C CYS A 76 10.62 13.07 -1.94
N LEU A 77 10.05 13.78 -2.92
CA LEU A 77 10.75 14.73 -3.77
C LEU A 77 11.12 16.05 -3.06
N LEU A 78 10.56 16.30 -1.88
CA LEU A 78 10.96 17.45 -1.05
C LEU A 78 12.25 17.17 -0.26
N ARG A 79 12.71 15.93 -0.21
CA ARG A 79 14.01 15.59 0.38
C ARG A 79 15.13 15.92 -0.61
N PRO A 80 16.08 16.84 -0.29
CA PRO A 80 17.02 17.38 -1.27
C PRO A 80 17.96 16.32 -1.88
N ASP A 81 18.39 15.33 -1.07
CA ASP A 81 19.34 14.27 -1.44
C ASP A 81 18.64 12.97 -1.93
N ILE A 82 17.35 13.02 -2.26
CA ILE A 82 16.57 11.82 -2.58
C ILE A 82 17.18 11.00 -3.71
N PHE A 83 17.65 11.62 -4.78
CA PHE A 83 18.22 10.92 -5.92
C PHE A 83 19.60 10.33 -5.63
N GLU A 84 20.39 10.94 -4.74
CA GLU A 84 21.67 10.37 -4.28
C GLU A 84 21.41 9.08 -3.48
N LEU A 85 20.35 9.06 -2.65
CA LEU A 85 19.93 7.87 -1.92
C LEU A 85 19.38 6.78 -2.87
N VAL A 86 18.61 7.16 -3.90
CA VAL A 86 18.16 6.21 -4.94
C VAL A 86 19.34 5.59 -5.66
N ASP A 87 20.32 6.41 -6.11
CA ASP A 87 21.51 5.95 -6.80
C ASP A 87 22.34 5.02 -5.91
N ALA A 88 22.50 5.36 -4.63
CA ALA A 88 23.21 4.53 -3.66
C ALA A 88 22.53 3.15 -3.46
N ALA A 89 21.21 3.09 -3.41
CA ALA A 89 20.45 1.85 -3.26
C ALA A 89 20.54 0.99 -4.53
N THR A 90 20.32 1.59 -5.70
CA THR A 90 20.36 0.89 -6.99
C THR A 90 21.74 0.39 -7.34
N ALA A 91 22.81 1.14 -7.01
CA ALA A 91 24.20 0.69 -7.16
C ALA A 91 24.52 -0.56 -6.33
N ARG A 92 23.84 -0.77 -5.18
CA ARG A 92 23.93 -2.01 -4.38
C ARG A 92 23.08 -3.15 -4.94
N GLY A 93 22.28 -2.87 -5.97
CA GLY A 93 21.33 -3.82 -6.58
C GLY A 93 20.01 -3.96 -5.80
N ILE A 94 19.71 -3.05 -4.87
CA ILE A 94 18.44 -3.00 -4.17
C ILE A 94 17.38 -2.44 -5.13
N PRO A 95 16.25 -3.13 -5.36
CA PRO A 95 15.17 -2.58 -6.15
C PRO A 95 14.50 -1.42 -5.40
N VAL A 96 14.40 -0.26 -6.04
CA VAL A 96 13.79 0.95 -5.47
C VAL A 96 12.45 1.22 -6.12
N ALA A 97 11.45 1.56 -5.30
CA ALA A 97 10.20 2.18 -5.72
C ALA A 97 10.04 3.54 -5.04
N MET A 98 9.36 4.47 -5.70
CA MET A 98 9.14 5.81 -5.15
C MET A 98 7.65 6.13 -5.07
N SER A 99 7.24 6.86 -4.02
CA SER A 99 5.86 7.30 -3.80
C SER A 99 5.79 8.82 -3.65
N PRO A 100 6.09 9.58 -4.73
CA PRO A 100 5.99 11.04 -4.68
C PRO A 100 4.52 11.49 -4.62
N SER A 101 4.33 12.73 -4.19
CA SER A 101 3.07 13.44 -4.36
C SER A 101 3.05 14.20 -5.69
N VAL A 102 1.86 14.44 -6.25
CA VAL A 102 1.72 15.34 -7.40
C VAL A 102 1.80 16.78 -6.90
N THR A 103 3.00 17.31 -6.92
CA THR A 103 3.36 18.67 -6.48
C THR A 103 4.23 19.32 -7.56
N PRO A 104 4.56 20.62 -7.46
CA PRO A 104 5.52 21.24 -8.38
C PRO A 104 6.90 20.57 -8.42
N MET A 105 7.21 19.68 -7.47
CA MET A 105 8.47 18.93 -7.45
C MET A 105 8.47 17.77 -8.44
N LEU A 106 7.31 17.24 -8.85
CA LEU A 106 7.19 16.18 -9.85
C LEU A 106 7.28 16.78 -11.27
N THR A 107 8.48 17.21 -11.63
CA THR A 107 8.79 17.79 -12.94
C THR A 107 9.18 16.72 -13.96
N SER A 108 9.25 17.08 -15.25
CA SER A 108 9.80 16.21 -16.30
C SER A 108 11.24 15.78 -15.99
N ASP A 109 12.06 16.69 -15.42
CA ASP A 109 13.44 16.37 -15.01
C ASP A 109 13.46 15.36 -13.86
N ALA A 110 12.57 15.49 -12.87
CA ALA A 110 12.46 14.50 -11.79
C ALA A 110 12.04 13.13 -12.33
N ILE A 111 11.12 13.07 -13.28
CA ILE A 111 10.72 11.82 -13.96
C ILE A 111 11.91 11.24 -14.73
N GLY A 112 12.65 12.04 -15.48
CA GLY A 112 13.88 11.63 -16.17
C GLY A 112 14.91 11.05 -15.18
N ARG A 113 15.14 11.71 -14.04
CA ARG A 113 16.04 11.22 -12.99
C ARG A 113 15.59 9.88 -12.40
N MET A 114 14.27 9.66 -12.21
CA MET A 114 13.75 8.35 -11.76
C MET A 114 14.10 7.24 -12.75
N VAL A 115 13.97 7.50 -14.05
CA VAL A 115 14.33 6.54 -15.12
C VAL A 115 15.83 6.26 -15.10
N ASP A 116 16.65 7.31 -15.10
CA ASP A 116 18.12 7.22 -15.15
C ASP A 116 18.69 6.49 -13.93
N SER A 117 18.13 6.73 -12.74
CA SER A 117 18.50 6.08 -11.48
C SER A 117 17.97 4.65 -11.37
N GLY A 118 17.19 4.16 -12.35
CA GLY A 118 16.73 2.78 -12.40
C GLY A 118 15.60 2.43 -11.42
N VAL A 119 14.79 3.42 -11.02
CA VAL A 119 13.57 3.22 -10.22
C VAL A 119 12.67 2.18 -10.89
N LYS A 120 12.19 1.19 -10.14
CA LYS A 120 11.42 0.05 -10.68
C LYS A 120 9.93 0.32 -10.78
N ALA A 121 9.40 1.15 -9.90
CA ALA A 121 7.99 1.52 -9.91
C ALA A 121 7.80 2.88 -9.24
N VAL A 122 6.78 3.61 -9.67
CA VAL A 122 6.36 4.86 -9.05
C VAL A 122 4.88 4.75 -8.70
N SER A 123 4.52 5.13 -7.47
CA SER A 123 3.12 5.18 -7.07
C SER A 123 2.65 6.62 -6.91
N LEU A 124 1.50 6.93 -7.52
CA LEU A 124 0.76 8.16 -7.30
C LEU A 124 -0.59 7.85 -6.66
N SER A 125 -1.21 8.85 -6.10
CA SER A 125 -2.53 8.69 -5.49
C SER A 125 -3.63 9.34 -6.32
N LEU A 126 -4.76 8.59 -6.48
CA LEU A 126 -5.98 9.07 -7.11
C LEU A 126 -7.17 8.63 -6.22
N ASP A 127 -7.77 9.56 -5.48
CA ASP A 127 -8.84 9.28 -4.52
C ASP A 127 -10.23 9.74 -4.99
N GLY A 128 -10.41 10.00 -6.26
CA GLY A 128 -11.69 10.33 -6.86
C GLY A 128 -11.59 10.35 -8.38
N ALA A 129 -12.69 10.10 -9.05
CA ALA A 129 -12.80 10.17 -10.51
C ALA A 129 -13.16 11.56 -10.99
N THR A 130 -13.48 12.47 -10.07
CA THR A 130 -13.82 13.87 -10.35
C THR A 130 -12.92 14.82 -9.58
N ALA A 131 -12.75 16.06 -10.10
CA ALA A 131 -12.02 17.11 -9.40
C ALA A 131 -12.64 17.39 -8.02
N ALA A 132 -13.97 17.40 -7.92
CA ALA A 132 -14.65 17.68 -6.66
C ALA A 132 -14.26 16.67 -5.56
N THR A 133 -14.28 15.40 -5.87
CA THR A 133 -13.96 14.32 -4.91
C THR A 133 -12.47 14.27 -4.63
N HIS A 134 -11.65 14.21 -5.68
CA HIS A 134 -10.20 14.10 -5.52
C HIS A 134 -9.58 15.30 -4.79
N ASP A 135 -9.88 16.50 -5.23
CA ASP A 135 -9.37 17.74 -4.63
C ASP A 135 -9.86 17.89 -3.19
N GLY A 136 -11.13 17.48 -2.93
CA GLY A 136 -11.70 17.48 -1.60
C GLY A 136 -10.95 16.58 -0.62
N VAL A 137 -10.43 15.44 -1.08
CA VAL A 137 -9.60 14.51 -0.29
C VAL A 137 -8.17 15.04 -0.14
N ARG A 138 -7.57 15.55 -1.23
CA ARG A 138 -6.18 16.03 -1.24
C ARG A 138 -6.00 17.39 -0.57
N GLY A 139 -7.09 18.15 -0.42
CA GLY A 139 -7.08 19.48 0.20
C GLY A 139 -6.50 20.59 -0.69
N ILE A 140 -6.34 20.35 -2.00
CA ILE A 140 -5.73 21.28 -2.98
C ILE A 140 -6.65 21.40 -4.19
N PRO A 141 -7.28 22.57 -4.42
CA PRO A 141 -8.10 22.80 -5.61
C PRO A 141 -7.29 22.65 -6.91
N GLY A 142 -7.86 21.97 -7.91
CA GLY A 142 -7.23 21.74 -9.21
C GLY A 142 -6.20 20.60 -9.22
N HIS A 143 -6.02 19.88 -8.12
CA HIS A 143 -5.05 18.80 -8.03
C HIS A 143 -5.39 17.63 -8.95
N PHE A 144 -6.67 17.30 -9.14
CA PHE A 144 -7.12 16.27 -10.09
C PHE A 144 -6.60 16.54 -11.52
N ASN A 145 -6.72 17.81 -11.97
CA ASN A 145 -6.28 18.21 -13.29
C ASN A 145 -4.75 18.16 -13.47
N GLN A 146 -3.98 18.14 -12.38
CA GLN A 146 -2.54 17.92 -12.39
C GLN A 146 -2.20 16.43 -12.31
N THR A 147 -3.00 15.65 -11.59
CA THR A 147 -2.74 14.22 -11.34
C THR A 147 -2.86 13.38 -12.60
N ILE A 148 -3.89 13.60 -13.42
CA ILE A 148 -4.08 12.80 -14.64
C ILE A 148 -2.93 12.99 -15.65
N PRO A 149 -2.48 14.22 -15.98
CA PRO A 149 -1.28 14.41 -16.80
C PRO A 149 0.00 13.81 -16.19
N ALA A 150 0.17 13.89 -14.86
CA ALA A 150 1.33 13.32 -14.19
C ALA A 150 1.37 11.79 -14.32
N ILE A 151 0.22 11.10 -14.17
CA ILE A 151 0.11 9.66 -14.40
C ILE A 151 0.56 9.32 -15.83
N ARG A 152 0.05 10.02 -16.83
CA ARG A 152 0.42 9.80 -18.24
C ARG A 152 1.91 10.03 -18.47
N ALA A 153 2.47 11.10 -17.93
CA ALA A 153 3.89 11.40 -18.08
C ALA A 153 4.80 10.28 -17.52
N LEU A 154 4.42 9.67 -16.41
CA LEU A 154 5.16 8.53 -15.84
C LEU A 154 5.01 7.27 -16.71
N VAL A 155 3.82 6.98 -17.23
CA VAL A 155 3.57 5.85 -18.15
C VAL A 155 4.35 6.05 -19.45
N ASP A 156 4.28 7.25 -20.05
CA ASP A 156 4.99 7.60 -21.29
C ASP A 156 6.52 7.52 -21.14
N ALA A 157 7.02 7.78 -19.92
CA ALA A 157 8.45 7.59 -19.58
C ALA A 157 8.87 6.13 -19.42
N GLY A 158 7.93 5.17 -19.54
CA GLY A 158 8.20 3.74 -19.44
C GLY A 158 8.38 3.23 -17.99
N LEU A 159 8.01 4.02 -17.01
CA LEU A 159 8.01 3.61 -15.60
C LEU A 159 6.80 2.71 -15.32
N LYS A 160 6.99 1.72 -14.45
CA LYS A 160 5.87 0.96 -13.92
C LYS A 160 5.07 1.82 -12.96
N VAL A 161 3.82 2.11 -13.32
CA VAL A 161 2.97 3.03 -12.56
C VAL A 161 1.96 2.27 -11.70
N GLN A 162 1.92 2.61 -10.43
CA GLN A 162 0.92 2.16 -9.47
C GLN A 162 0.03 3.35 -9.06
N ILE A 163 -1.26 3.13 -9.01
CA ILE A 163 -2.20 4.12 -8.45
C ILE A 163 -2.72 3.62 -7.11
N ASN A 164 -2.61 4.48 -6.11
CA ASN A 164 -3.11 4.27 -4.77
C ASN A 164 -4.45 5.00 -4.61
N THR A 165 -5.49 4.28 -4.20
CA THR A 165 -6.81 4.86 -3.89
C THR A 165 -7.20 4.46 -2.48
N THR A 166 -7.46 5.42 -1.60
CA THR A 166 -8.02 5.13 -0.27
C THR A 166 -9.54 5.16 -0.33
N VAL A 167 -10.17 4.03 -0.03
CA VAL A 167 -11.63 3.92 -0.03
C VAL A 167 -12.22 4.56 1.21
N MET A 168 -13.17 5.46 1.00
CA MET A 168 -13.90 6.23 2.01
C MET A 168 -15.36 6.41 1.59
N GLN A 169 -16.24 6.80 2.51
CA GLN A 169 -17.63 7.11 2.18
C GLN A 169 -17.76 8.15 1.06
N SER A 170 -16.82 9.10 0.98
CA SER A 170 -16.86 10.19 0.01
C SER A 170 -16.57 9.77 -1.43
N ASN A 171 -15.92 8.61 -1.66
CA ASN A 171 -15.46 8.19 -2.98
C ASN A 171 -15.83 6.76 -3.37
N VAL A 172 -16.40 5.95 -2.47
CA VAL A 172 -16.69 4.54 -2.72
C VAL A 172 -17.55 4.31 -3.97
N HIS A 173 -18.42 5.26 -4.30
CA HIS A 173 -19.29 5.18 -5.47
C HIS A 173 -18.61 5.53 -6.80
N GLU A 174 -17.40 6.08 -6.76
CA GLU A 174 -16.60 6.46 -7.94
C GLU A 174 -15.56 5.39 -8.34
N LEU A 175 -15.51 4.24 -7.65
CA LEU A 175 -14.46 3.23 -7.90
C LEU A 175 -14.50 2.65 -9.31
N ALA A 176 -15.68 2.53 -9.94
CA ALA A 176 -15.79 2.09 -11.33
C ALA A 176 -15.25 3.14 -12.31
N ASP A 177 -15.50 4.41 -12.04
CA ASP A 177 -14.98 5.52 -12.85
C ASP A 177 -13.46 5.66 -12.67
N ILE A 178 -12.94 5.44 -11.46
CA ILE A 178 -11.49 5.37 -11.22
C ILE A 178 -10.88 4.23 -12.05
N ALA A 179 -11.47 3.03 -12.04
CA ALA A 179 -11.01 1.90 -12.86
C ALA A 179 -10.97 2.25 -14.36
N LYS A 180 -11.95 3.02 -14.86
CA LYS A 180 -11.94 3.53 -16.24
C LYS A 180 -10.76 4.45 -16.50
N ILE A 181 -10.47 5.40 -15.59
CA ILE A 181 -9.32 6.30 -15.71
C ILE A 181 -8.01 5.49 -15.78
N LEU A 182 -7.87 4.46 -14.93
CA LEU A 182 -6.67 3.62 -14.91
C LEU A 182 -6.49 2.85 -16.23
N ALA A 183 -7.56 2.27 -16.75
CA ALA A 183 -7.55 1.59 -18.04
C ALA A 183 -7.17 2.54 -19.19
N ASP A 184 -7.71 3.77 -19.20
CA ASP A 184 -7.44 4.79 -20.23
C ASP A 184 -6.02 5.38 -20.16
N THR A 185 -5.39 5.32 -18.99
CA THR A 185 -4.04 5.87 -18.78
C THR A 185 -2.94 4.82 -18.87
N GLY A 186 -3.29 3.53 -18.98
CA GLY A 186 -2.31 2.45 -19.12
C GLY A 186 -1.54 2.14 -17.84
N VAL A 187 -2.16 2.35 -16.68
CA VAL A 187 -1.56 2.06 -15.36
C VAL A 187 -1.38 0.55 -15.16
N ASP A 188 -0.26 0.13 -14.60
CA ASP A 188 0.05 -1.28 -14.35
C ASP A 188 -0.63 -1.86 -13.11
N ILE A 189 -0.78 -1.06 -12.05
CA ILE A 189 -1.21 -1.53 -10.73
C ILE A 189 -2.21 -0.57 -10.13
N TRP A 190 -3.33 -1.10 -9.65
CA TRP A 190 -4.25 -0.43 -8.75
C TRP A 190 -4.09 -0.99 -7.35
N GLU A 191 -3.57 -0.22 -6.43
CA GLU A 191 -3.45 -0.59 -5.03
C GLU A 191 -4.50 0.17 -4.21
N VAL A 192 -5.47 -0.58 -3.68
CA VAL A 192 -6.62 -0.01 -2.99
C VAL A 192 -6.43 -0.11 -1.50
N PHE A 193 -6.33 1.04 -0.86
CA PHE A 193 -6.19 1.19 0.58
C PHE A 193 -7.57 1.24 1.22
N PHE A 194 -7.73 0.53 2.30
CA PHE A 194 -8.91 0.63 3.13
C PHE A 194 -8.58 1.45 4.36
N LEU A 195 -9.36 2.49 4.61
CA LEU A 195 -9.07 3.49 5.63
C LEU A 195 -8.82 2.85 7.00
N VAL A 196 -7.73 3.27 7.64
CA VAL A 196 -7.45 3.04 9.06
C VAL A 196 -7.47 4.38 9.77
N HIS A 197 -8.11 4.43 10.93
CA HIS A 197 -8.25 5.65 11.72
C HIS A 197 -6.94 5.98 12.45
N VAL A 198 -5.97 6.49 11.69
CA VAL A 198 -4.67 6.96 12.21
C VAL A 198 -4.32 8.31 11.58
N GLY A 199 -3.58 9.15 12.29
CA GLY A 199 -3.22 10.48 11.85
C GLY A 199 -4.45 11.34 11.52
N ARG A 200 -4.44 12.10 10.42
CA ARG A 200 -5.61 12.89 10.00
C ARG A 200 -6.80 12.03 9.56
N GLY A 201 -6.58 10.75 9.25
CA GLY A 201 -7.63 9.80 8.88
C GLY A 201 -8.64 9.52 10.01
N GLU A 202 -8.33 9.83 11.26
CA GLU A 202 -9.25 9.67 12.40
C GLU A 202 -10.59 10.42 12.22
N ALA A 203 -10.57 11.55 11.52
CA ALA A 203 -11.76 12.37 11.26
C ALA A 203 -12.46 12.03 9.93
N THR A 204 -12.04 10.99 9.22
CA THR A 204 -12.55 10.64 7.88
C THR A 204 -13.57 9.51 7.98
N GLY A 205 -14.67 9.59 7.21
CA GLY A 205 -15.71 8.56 7.19
C GLY A 205 -15.24 7.27 6.52
N ALA A 206 -15.16 6.18 7.29
CA ALA A 206 -14.96 4.83 6.77
C ALA A 206 -16.28 4.26 6.23
N ILE A 207 -16.18 3.32 5.30
CA ILE A 207 -17.30 2.49 4.86
C ILE A 207 -17.58 1.39 5.89
N THR A 208 -18.76 0.75 5.83
CA THR A 208 -19.14 -0.34 6.75
C THR A 208 -18.40 -1.64 6.44
N ALA A 209 -18.45 -2.62 7.36
CA ALA A 209 -17.85 -3.95 7.15
C ALA A 209 -18.46 -4.67 5.93
N GLU A 210 -19.77 -4.55 5.74
CA GLU A 210 -20.50 -5.10 4.58
C GLU A 210 -20.07 -4.42 3.28
N GLU A 211 -19.88 -3.11 3.31
CA GLU A 211 -19.37 -2.36 2.14
C GLU A 211 -17.91 -2.73 1.83
N HIS A 212 -17.08 -2.97 2.85
CA HIS A 212 -15.72 -3.50 2.64
C HIS A 212 -15.76 -4.82 1.87
N GLU A 213 -16.64 -5.73 2.25
CA GLU A 213 -16.83 -7.02 1.56
C GLU A 213 -17.25 -6.81 0.11
N GLN A 214 -18.26 -5.99 -0.13
CA GLN A 214 -18.78 -5.68 -1.46
C GLN A 214 -17.71 -5.03 -2.35
N VAL A 215 -16.91 -4.10 -1.80
CA VAL A 215 -15.78 -3.49 -2.52
C VAL A 215 -14.71 -4.54 -2.87
N CYS A 216 -14.40 -5.49 -1.98
CA CYS A 216 -13.44 -6.56 -2.31
C CYS A 216 -13.93 -7.44 -3.46
N HIS A 217 -15.21 -7.76 -3.54
CA HIS A 217 -15.77 -8.50 -4.69
C HIS A 217 -15.73 -7.66 -5.98
N PHE A 218 -16.04 -6.38 -5.91
CA PHE A 218 -15.87 -5.45 -7.03
C PHE A 218 -14.41 -5.40 -7.50
N LEU A 219 -13.44 -5.30 -6.58
CA LEU A 219 -12.02 -5.27 -6.92
C LEU A 219 -11.54 -6.57 -7.57
N HIS A 220 -12.12 -7.72 -7.17
CA HIS A 220 -11.87 -8.96 -7.88
C HIS A 220 -12.35 -8.85 -9.34
N ASP A 221 -13.57 -8.34 -9.58
CA ASP A 221 -14.09 -8.17 -10.93
C ASP A 221 -13.27 -7.13 -11.73
N ALA A 222 -12.89 -6.01 -11.09
CA ALA A 222 -12.01 -5.00 -11.70
C ALA A 222 -10.64 -5.53 -12.13
N SER A 223 -10.14 -6.57 -11.46
CA SER A 223 -8.86 -7.21 -11.81
C SER A 223 -8.84 -7.92 -13.18
N HIS A 224 -9.95 -7.96 -13.87
CA HIS A 224 -10.07 -8.51 -15.24
C HIS A 224 -9.89 -7.46 -16.36
N TYR A 225 -9.51 -6.22 -16.01
CA TYR A 225 -9.46 -5.09 -16.95
C TYR A 225 -8.05 -4.53 -17.23
N GLY A 226 -7.02 -5.38 -17.17
CA GLY A 226 -5.69 -5.06 -17.70
C GLY A 226 -4.69 -4.51 -16.66
N PHE A 227 -5.10 -4.25 -15.43
CA PHE A 227 -4.20 -3.85 -14.34
C PHE A 227 -4.22 -4.84 -13.18
N ILE A 228 -3.10 -4.94 -12.48
CA ILE A 228 -2.98 -5.75 -11.26
C ILE A 228 -3.73 -5.04 -10.13
N VAL A 229 -4.64 -5.75 -9.46
CA VAL A 229 -5.33 -5.24 -8.27
C VAL A 229 -4.70 -5.80 -7.00
N ARG A 230 -4.39 -4.91 -6.06
CA ARG A 230 -3.90 -5.21 -4.71
C ARG A 230 -4.71 -4.46 -3.67
N THR A 231 -4.68 -4.93 -2.42
CA THR A 231 -5.28 -4.21 -1.30
C THR A 231 -4.29 -4.01 -0.17
N VAL A 232 -4.40 -2.87 0.50
CA VAL A 232 -3.70 -2.54 1.74
C VAL A 232 -4.77 -2.36 2.83
N GLU A 233 -4.53 -2.92 4.01
CA GLU A 233 -5.46 -2.94 5.14
C GLU A 233 -6.83 -3.61 4.85
N ALA A 234 -6.86 -4.47 3.84
CA ALA A 234 -7.98 -5.37 3.55
C ALA A 234 -7.45 -6.78 3.19
N PRO A 235 -6.75 -7.47 4.10
CA PRO A 235 -6.23 -8.80 3.81
C PRO A 235 -7.33 -9.84 3.54
N PHE A 236 -8.57 -9.58 3.95
CA PHE A 236 -9.75 -10.40 3.62
C PHE A 236 -10.07 -10.43 2.11
N PHE A 237 -9.56 -9.50 1.30
CA PHE A 237 -9.56 -9.61 -0.16
C PHE A 237 -8.97 -10.94 -0.65
N ARG A 238 -7.98 -11.49 0.04
CA ARG A 238 -7.37 -12.78 -0.29
C ARG A 238 -8.36 -13.93 -0.15
N ARG A 239 -9.21 -13.88 0.89
CA ARG A 239 -10.31 -14.84 1.07
C ARG A 239 -11.31 -14.71 -0.08
N VAL A 240 -11.72 -13.48 -0.40
CA VAL A 240 -12.62 -13.22 -1.53
C VAL A 240 -12.06 -13.81 -2.83
N VAL A 241 -10.80 -13.53 -3.16
CA VAL A 241 -10.13 -14.10 -4.35
C VAL A 241 -10.12 -15.63 -4.31
N ALA A 242 -9.84 -16.25 -3.16
CA ALA A 242 -9.85 -17.70 -3.02
C ALA A 242 -11.25 -18.29 -3.24
N GLN A 243 -12.28 -17.68 -2.67
CA GLN A 243 -13.68 -18.09 -2.81
C GLN A 243 -14.17 -17.91 -4.26
N ARG A 244 -13.86 -16.78 -4.89
CA ARG A 244 -14.20 -16.53 -6.31
C ARG A 244 -13.53 -17.52 -7.26
N ARG A 245 -12.28 -17.91 -7.00
CA ARG A 245 -11.57 -18.96 -7.76
C ARG A 245 -12.20 -20.34 -7.60
N GLN A 246 -12.92 -20.59 -6.52
CA GLN A 246 -13.71 -21.83 -6.29
C GLN A 246 -15.10 -21.74 -6.90
N GLY A 247 -15.46 -20.64 -7.57
CA GLY A 247 -16.76 -20.44 -8.18
C GLY A 247 -17.85 -19.97 -7.23
N LEU A 248 -17.50 -19.58 -6.00
CA LEU A 248 -18.49 -18.99 -5.09
C LEU A 248 -18.94 -17.62 -5.60
N PRO A 249 -20.25 -17.31 -5.55
CA PRO A 249 -20.79 -16.04 -6.02
C PRO A 249 -20.32 -14.88 -5.17
N ALA A 250 -20.43 -13.65 -5.72
CA ALA A 250 -20.37 -12.44 -4.93
C ALA A 250 -21.62 -12.36 -4.02
N PRO A 251 -21.53 -11.63 -2.88
CA PRO A 251 -22.70 -11.39 -2.04
C PRO A 251 -23.71 -10.51 -2.77
N ASP A 252 -24.96 -10.66 -2.41
CA ASP A 252 -25.99 -9.70 -2.77
C ASP A 252 -25.70 -8.37 -2.06
N GLY A 253 -25.71 -7.25 -2.80
CA GLY A 253 -25.46 -5.95 -2.21
C GLY A 253 -25.53 -4.81 -3.22
N GLN A 254 -26.25 -3.75 -2.85
CA GLN A 254 -26.50 -2.61 -3.75
C GLN A 254 -25.21 -1.91 -4.22
N LEU A 255 -24.23 -1.79 -3.34
CA LEU A 255 -22.94 -1.17 -3.68
C LEU A 255 -22.20 -2.01 -4.72
N TYR A 256 -22.06 -3.32 -4.49
CA TYR A 256 -21.40 -4.22 -5.44
C TYR A 256 -22.09 -4.22 -6.80
N GLU A 257 -23.42 -4.36 -6.83
CA GLU A 257 -24.19 -4.36 -8.07
C GLU A 257 -24.01 -3.06 -8.86
N ARG A 258 -24.07 -1.92 -8.17
CA ARG A 258 -23.85 -0.60 -8.77
C ARG A 258 -22.45 -0.48 -9.37
N LEU A 259 -21.43 -0.84 -8.60
CA LEU A 259 -20.04 -0.75 -9.04
C LEU A 259 -19.75 -1.70 -10.20
N ARG A 260 -20.27 -2.93 -10.15
CA ARG A 260 -20.18 -3.90 -11.25
C ARG A 260 -20.88 -3.42 -12.52
N ALA A 261 -22.09 -2.89 -12.40
CA ALA A 261 -22.79 -2.30 -13.53
C ALA A 261 -22.02 -1.13 -14.13
N GLY A 262 -21.36 -0.32 -13.29
CA GLY A 262 -20.45 0.75 -13.72
C GLY A 262 -19.29 0.22 -14.55
N LEU A 263 -18.58 -0.84 -14.09
CA LEU A 263 -17.51 -1.48 -14.87
C LEU A 263 -17.99 -1.95 -16.24
N LEU A 264 -19.10 -2.66 -16.29
CA LEU A 264 -19.66 -3.17 -17.55
C LEU A 264 -20.04 -2.03 -18.50
N THR A 265 -20.63 -0.95 -17.99
CA THR A 265 -21.02 0.21 -18.77
C THR A 265 -19.80 0.96 -19.33
N LEU A 266 -18.75 1.14 -18.52
CA LEU A 266 -17.61 1.98 -18.84
C LEU A 266 -16.51 1.24 -19.61
N LEU A 267 -16.33 -0.06 -19.34
CA LEU A 267 -15.23 -0.87 -19.85
C LEU A 267 -15.69 -2.09 -20.68
N GLY A 268 -16.98 -2.39 -20.69
CA GLY A 268 -17.56 -3.56 -21.38
C GLY A 268 -17.31 -4.87 -20.64
N GLU A 269 -17.51 -6.00 -21.34
CA GLU A 269 -17.28 -7.32 -20.77
C GLU A 269 -15.78 -7.57 -20.51
N PRO A 270 -15.43 -8.20 -19.38
CA PRO A 270 -14.05 -8.50 -19.04
C PRO A 270 -13.44 -9.47 -20.07
N ARG A 271 -12.24 -9.17 -20.55
CA ARG A 271 -11.55 -9.95 -21.60
C ARG A 271 -10.33 -10.70 -21.10
N GLU A 272 -9.86 -10.42 -19.89
CA GLU A 272 -8.63 -10.94 -19.34
C GLU A 272 -8.88 -11.88 -18.15
N ARG A 273 -7.88 -12.68 -17.82
CA ARG A 273 -7.90 -13.44 -16.56
C ARG A 273 -7.65 -12.49 -15.41
N SER A 274 -8.26 -12.80 -14.25
CA SER A 274 -8.07 -12.01 -13.03
C SER A 274 -6.58 -11.82 -12.72
N SER A 275 -6.18 -10.56 -12.59
CA SER A 275 -4.86 -10.11 -12.14
C SER A 275 -4.87 -9.73 -10.65
N ALA A 276 -5.80 -10.26 -9.87
CA ALA A 276 -5.83 -10.07 -8.43
C ALA A 276 -4.57 -10.65 -7.78
N HIS A 277 -3.74 -9.77 -7.21
CA HIS A 277 -2.49 -10.19 -6.58
C HIS A 277 -2.68 -10.41 -5.09
N THR A 278 -2.36 -11.61 -4.63
CA THR A 278 -2.50 -12.00 -3.23
C THR A 278 -1.17 -12.50 -2.67
N ALA A 279 -0.26 -11.59 -2.34
CA ALA A 279 0.92 -11.93 -1.53
C ALA A 279 0.50 -12.20 -0.08
N SER A 280 1.18 -13.13 0.60
CA SER A 280 0.88 -13.44 2.01
C SER A 280 1.53 -12.46 2.98
N THR A 281 1.80 -11.21 2.54
CA THR A 281 2.34 -10.15 3.40
C THR A 281 1.26 -9.51 4.25
N ARG A 282 1.60 -9.05 5.44
CA ARG A 282 0.78 -8.23 6.32
C ARG A 282 1.69 -7.41 7.24
N ASP A 283 1.11 -6.56 8.05
CA ASP A 283 1.86 -5.79 9.05
C ASP A 283 2.82 -6.69 9.82
N GLY A 284 4.11 -6.35 9.84
CA GLY A 284 5.16 -7.14 10.51
C GLY A 284 5.49 -8.50 9.89
N LYS A 285 4.79 -8.94 8.83
CA LYS A 285 5.09 -10.17 8.10
C LYS A 285 5.32 -9.87 6.62
N GLY A 286 6.58 -9.77 6.22
CA GLY A 286 6.97 -9.42 4.87
C GLY A 286 6.97 -7.91 4.60
N ILE A 287 6.62 -7.09 5.59
CA ILE A 287 6.64 -5.63 5.56
C ILE A 287 7.30 -5.11 6.82
N VAL A 288 8.07 -4.04 6.69
CA VAL A 288 8.58 -3.23 7.80
C VAL A 288 8.61 -1.76 7.35
N PHE A 289 8.40 -0.87 8.29
CA PHE A 289 8.35 0.57 8.05
C PHE A 289 9.41 1.27 8.91
N VAL A 290 10.16 2.18 8.30
CA VAL A 290 11.12 3.06 8.96
C VAL A 290 10.61 4.49 8.81
N ALA A 291 10.40 5.16 9.93
CA ALA A 291 9.95 6.55 9.95
C ALA A 291 11.10 7.52 9.63
N HIS A 292 10.75 8.78 9.40
CA HIS A 292 11.68 9.85 9.05
C HIS A 292 12.82 10.06 10.06
N ASP A 293 12.56 9.78 11.32
CA ASP A 293 13.52 9.88 12.45
C ASP A 293 14.27 8.59 12.75
N GLY A 294 14.06 7.55 11.93
CA GLY A 294 14.71 6.26 12.07
C GLY A 294 14.01 5.28 13.01
N GLU A 295 12.86 5.64 13.60
CA GLU A 295 12.05 4.68 14.33
C GLU A 295 11.46 3.61 13.40
N VAL A 296 11.35 2.37 13.91
CA VAL A 296 10.90 1.21 13.15
C VAL A 296 9.53 0.76 13.64
N PHE A 297 8.64 0.44 12.71
CA PHE A 297 7.27 -0.03 12.96
C PHE A 297 6.94 -1.28 12.13
N PRO A 298 5.98 -2.13 12.55
CA PRO A 298 5.57 -3.31 11.76
C PRO A 298 5.03 -2.95 10.37
N ALA A 299 4.35 -1.82 10.26
CA ALA A 299 3.83 -1.22 9.02
C ALA A 299 3.53 0.26 9.24
N GLY A 300 3.32 1.00 8.16
CA GLY A 300 3.08 2.44 8.23
C GLY A 300 1.75 2.83 8.91
N PHE A 301 0.77 1.93 8.99
CA PHE A 301 -0.52 2.17 9.66
C PHE A 301 -0.59 1.57 11.06
N LEU A 302 0.45 0.86 11.51
CA LEU A 302 0.50 0.24 12.83
C LEU A 302 1.58 0.92 13.69
N PRO A 303 1.21 1.93 14.50
CA PRO A 303 2.15 2.77 15.25
C PRO A 303 2.65 2.08 16.54
N LEU A 304 3.20 0.87 16.41
CA LEU A 304 3.87 0.13 17.48
C LEU A 304 5.38 0.24 17.31
N PRO A 305 6.10 1.01 18.15
CA PRO A 305 7.53 1.17 18.02
C PRO A 305 8.27 -0.15 18.29
N LEU A 306 9.18 -0.50 17.40
CA LEU A 306 10.01 -1.71 17.50
C LEU A 306 11.47 -1.38 17.86
N GLY A 307 11.85 -0.13 17.87
CA GLY A 307 13.21 0.36 18.07
C GLY A 307 13.64 1.34 17.00
N SER A 308 14.93 1.65 16.91
CA SER A 308 15.44 2.63 15.96
C SER A 308 16.65 2.08 15.20
N VAL A 309 16.70 2.36 13.87
CA VAL A 309 17.84 2.03 13.01
C VAL A 309 19.14 2.74 13.40
N ARG A 310 19.06 3.77 14.24
CA ARG A 310 20.22 4.47 14.81
C ARG A 310 20.93 3.66 15.88
N THR A 311 20.25 2.76 16.55
CA THR A 311 20.77 2.03 17.71
C THR A 311 20.85 0.53 17.49
N THR A 312 20.01 -0.03 16.63
CA THR A 312 19.89 -1.47 16.40
C THR A 312 19.75 -1.74 14.91
N PRO A 313 20.50 -2.70 14.35
CA PRO A 313 20.38 -3.06 12.94
C PRO A 313 18.94 -3.45 12.58
N LEU A 314 18.44 -2.96 11.43
CA LEU A 314 17.08 -3.21 10.97
C LEU A 314 16.76 -4.72 10.86
N ALA A 315 17.77 -5.52 10.48
CA ALA A 315 17.59 -6.97 10.36
C ALA A 315 17.35 -7.65 11.71
N ASP A 316 18.01 -7.19 12.77
CA ASP A 316 17.86 -7.73 14.13
C ASP A 316 16.48 -7.31 14.69
N ILE A 317 16.11 -6.02 14.52
CA ILE A 317 14.74 -5.56 14.88
C ILE A 317 13.69 -6.42 14.18
N TYR A 318 13.82 -6.61 12.86
CA TYR A 318 12.85 -7.36 12.08
C TYR A 318 12.76 -8.83 12.47
N ARG A 319 13.89 -9.47 12.75
CA ARG A 319 13.95 -10.91 13.09
C ARG A 319 13.51 -11.20 14.50
N ASP A 320 13.98 -10.41 15.47
CA ASP A 320 14.00 -10.82 16.87
C ASP A 320 13.01 -10.07 17.76
N HIS A 321 12.34 -9.00 17.25
CA HIS A 321 11.43 -8.23 18.09
C HIS A 321 10.19 -9.05 18.50
N PRO A 322 9.85 -9.13 19.81
CA PRO A 322 8.74 -9.96 20.33
C PRO A 322 7.39 -9.69 19.66
N VAL A 323 7.02 -8.44 19.46
CA VAL A 323 5.76 -8.05 18.79
C VAL A 323 5.65 -8.65 17.38
N LEU A 324 6.77 -8.70 16.64
CA LEU A 324 6.78 -9.30 15.30
C LEU A 324 6.64 -10.81 15.36
N HIS A 325 7.19 -11.46 16.39
CA HIS A 325 6.98 -12.88 16.62
C HIS A 325 5.50 -13.19 16.92
N GLU A 326 4.85 -12.40 17.76
CA GLU A 326 3.43 -12.55 18.09
C GLU A 326 2.55 -12.37 16.84
N ILE A 327 2.75 -11.31 16.07
CA ILE A 327 1.99 -11.08 14.82
C ILE A 327 2.19 -12.24 13.82
N ARG A 328 3.41 -12.79 13.73
CA ARG A 328 3.74 -13.89 12.81
C ARG A 328 3.23 -15.25 13.29
N SER A 329 3.14 -15.47 14.60
CA SER A 329 2.60 -16.69 15.18
C SER A 329 1.10 -16.87 14.97
N MET A 330 0.40 -15.77 14.59
CA MET A 330 -1.03 -15.75 14.29
C MET A 330 -1.93 -16.18 15.45
N ASN A 331 -1.49 -15.96 16.69
CA ASN A 331 -2.29 -16.19 17.90
C ASN A 331 -3.36 -15.09 18.03
N PHE A 332 -4.15 -14.91 16.96
CA PHE A 332 -5.20 -13.90 16.93
C PHE A 332 -6.36 -14.27 17.83
N THR A 333 -7.07 -13.26 18.34
CA THR A 333 -8.27 -13.43 19.15
C THR A 333 -9.54 -13.09 18.34
N GLY A 334 -10.70 -13.30 18.93
CA GLY A 334 -11.98 -13.07 18.28
C GLY A 334 -12.16 -13.89 17.00
N LYS A 335 -12.94 -13.36 16.04
CA LYS A 335 -13.24 -14.04 14.77
C LYS A 335 -11.98 -14.40 13.97
N CYS A 336 -10.93 -13.57 14.03
CA CYS A 336 -9.69 -13.86 13.32
C CYS A 336 -8.97 -15.10 13.83
N GLY A 337 -9.04 -15.38 15.14
CA GLY A 337 -8.42 -16.56 15.76
C GLY A 337 -9.14 -17.86 15.46
N LEU A 338 -10.45 -17.80 15.19
CA LEU A 338 -11.29 -18.96 14.89
C LEU A 338 -11.47 -19.20 13.38
N CYS A 339 -10.96 -18.26 12.54
CA CYS A 339 -11.22 -18.24 11.13
C CYS A 339 -10.38 -19.26 10.36
N GLU A 340 -11.01 -20.10 9.53
CA GLU A 340 -10.36 -21.05 8.64
C GLU A 340 -9.46 -20.39 7.59
N PHE A 341 -9.60 -19.07 7.35
CA PHE A 341 -8.75 -18.28 6.49
C PHE A 341 -7.65 -17.50 7.21
N ALA A 342 -7.40 -17.77 8.51
CA ALA A 342 -6.43 -17.02 9.31
C ALA A 342 -5.03 -16.97 8.66
N ASP A 343 -4.55 -18.11 8.14
CA ASP A 343 -3.25 -18.20 7.44
C ASP A 343 -3.18 -17.33 6.19
N LEU A 344 -4.25 -17.32 5.41
CA LEU A 344 -4.34 -16.62 4.14
C LEU A 344 -4.55 -15.11 4.36
N CYS A 345 -5.43 -14.76 5.29
CA CYS A 345 -5.93 -13.42 5.57
C CYS A 345 -5.24 -12.81 6.79
N GLY A 346 -5.61 -13.25 7.97
CA GLY A 346 -5.12 -12.80 9.27
C GLY A 346 -5.61 -11.40 9.69
N GLY A 347 -6.54 -10.77 8.97
CA GLY A 347 -7.07 -9.43 9.28
C GLY A 347 -6.04 -8.29 9.20
N SER A 348 -6.48 -7.05 9.17
CA SER A 348 -5.64 -5.86 9.32
C SER A 348 -5.22 -5.70 10.79
N ARG A 349 -3.94 -5.81 11.06
CA ARG A 349 -3.41 -5.63 12.42
C ARG A 349 -3.41 -4.17 12.84
N ALA A 350 -3.24 -3.27 11.87
CA ALA A 350 -3.35 -1.85 12.08
C ALA A 350 -4.77 -1.43 12.49
N ARG A 351 -5.81 -1.97 11.83
CA ARG A 351 -7.20 -1.67 12.20
C ARG A 351 -7.58 -2.31 13.51
N ALA A 352 -7.18 -3.57 13.77
CA ALA A 352 -7.38 -4.21 15.06
C ALA A 352 -6.79 -3.36 16.19
N TYR A 353 -5.55 -2.90 16.02
CA TYR A 353 -4.89 -2.03 17.00
C TYR A 353 -5.59 -0.67 17.16
N ALA A 354 -5.94 -0.01 16.05
CA ALA A 354 -6.62 1.29 16.10
C ALA A 354 -7.98 1.20 16.84
N ALA A 355 -8.69 0.08 16.73
CA ALA A 355 -9.98 -0.13 17.34
C ALA A 355 -9.90 -0.57 18.81
N THR A 356 -8.88 -1.32 19.21
CA THR A 356 -8.85 -2.05 20.50
C THR A 356 -7.58 -1.78 21.34
N GLY A 357 -6.52 -1.23 20.75
CA GLY A 357 -5.18 -1.17 21.35
C GLY A 357 -4.40 -2.48 21.29
N ASP A 358 -4.99 -3.57 20.75
CA ASP A 358 -4.35 -4.87 20.63
C ASP A 358 -4.19 -5.26 19.14
N PRO A 359 -2.95 -5.43 18.62
CA PRO A 359 -2.73 -5.84 17.24
C PRO A 359 -3.13 -7.29 16.97
N LEU A 360 -3.40 -8.10 17.99
CA LEU A 360 -3.83 -9.48 17.86
C LEU A 360 -5.36 -9.65 17.90
N ALA A 361 -6.11 -8.58 18.19
CA ALA A 361 -7.57 -8.59 18.17
C ALA A 361 -8.14 -8.87 16.76
N GLU A 362 -9.42 -9.10 16.66
CA GLU A 362 -10.10 -9.26 15.39
C GLU A 362 -10.11 -7.98 14.56
N ASP A 363 -10.14 -8.14 13.24
CA ASP A 363 -10.32 -7.01 12.32
C ASP A 363 -11.79 -6.60 12.28
N THR A 364 -12.09 -5.42 12.79
CA THR A 364 -13.47 -4.90 12.92
C THR A 364 -14.16 -4.59 11.60
N ALA A 365 -13.41 -4.52 10.48
CA ALA A 365 -13.98 -4.31 9.15
C ALA A 365 -14.25 -5.61 8.38
N CYS A 366 -14.08 -6.78 8.99
CA CYS A 366 -14.39 -8.05 8.36
C CYS A 366 -15.84 -8.45 8.62
N ALA A 367 -16.65 -8.53 7.56
CA ALA A 367 -18.04 -9.00 7.64
C ALA A 367 -18.16 -10.53 7.61
N TYR A 368 -17.09 -11.26 7.37
CA TYR A 368 -17.11 -12.72 7.29
C TYR A 368 -17.31 -13.35 8.66
N GLU A 369 -18.25 -14.29 8.73
CA GLU A 369 -18.49 -15.13 9.90
C GLU A 369 -17.84 -16.51 9.69
N PRO A 370 -16.86 -16.89 10.50
CA PRO A 370 -16.20 -18.19 10.41
C PRO A 370 -17.16 -19.35 10.69
N ALA A 371 -16.95 -20.50 10.05
CA ALA A 371 -17.83 -21.66 10.16
C ALA A 371 -17.89 -22.31 11.57
N GLY A 372 -17.10 -21.84 12.52
CA GLY A 372 -16.99 -22.38 13.89
C GLY A 372 -17.49 -21.43 15.00
N VAL A 373 -18.16 -20.35 14.64
CA VAL A 373 -18.71 -19.36 15.60
C VAL A 373 -20.21 -19.53 15.76
#